data_bfe40aaa31eaf5e77a90315bf78c35d8
#
_entry.id   bfe40aaa31eaf5e77a90315bf78c35d8
#
_cell.length_a   1.000
_cell.length_b   1.000
_cell.length_c   1.000
_cell.angle_alpha   90.00
_cell.angle_beta   90.00
_cell.angle_gamma   90.00
#
_symmetry.space_group_name_H-M   'P 1'
#
loop_
_entity.id
_entity.type
_entity.pdbx_description
1 polymer ?
#
loop_
_entity_poly.entity_id
_entity_poly.type
_entity_poly.pdbx_seq_one_letter_code
_entity_poly.pdbx_strand_id
1 'polypeptide(L)'
;MSIIAAELSNLDMSYRRVLPLENGSNFRDAGDYPTIDGKRVIRGELFRSAAMYAIESESDIDYLENFKFKTVVDLRSNEERELQPDRWVLKDKSINYIFHDYSIMNLMSSSSEGSSANDEKVDTGNYYQVMHKTLVPQIKLYFDALLNEQVPVILHCSAGQDRTGFISAVLLKLLGVSEDLIYEDYNLSTDLRRPSIEAGDINYFEKAKTNAFAKLMLSYGAGTPAKQGNPLRTSDGVPFLKTALDAIKDDYGSVEKYLKTEIGLSSLDIAQLRARYTY
;
A
#
# COMPACT_ATOMS: atom_id res chain seq x y z
N MET A 1 -7.76 -10.07 22.69
CA MET A 1 -8.12 -10.58 21.34
C MET A 1 -8.66 -9.39 20.58
N SER A 2 -8.11 -9.09 19.38
CA SER A 2 -8.65 -8.00 18.55
C SER A 2 -10.06 -8.33 18.08
N ILE A 3 -10.88 -7.32 17.80
CA ILE A 3 -12.25 -7.50 17.28
C ILE A 3 -12.21 -8.32 15.98
N ILE A 4 -11.20 -8.11 15.14
CA ILE A 4 -10.95 -8.89 13.91
C ILE A 4 -10.78 -10.40 14.23
N ALA A 5 -10.05 -10.75 15.27
CA ALA A 5 -9.81 -12.17 15.62
C ALA A 5 -11.09 -12.87 16.13
N ALA A 6 -12.01 -12.15 16.76
CA ALA A 6 -13.27 -12.70 17.25
C ALA A 6 -14.31 -12.83 16.12
N GLU A 7 -14.35 -11.90 15.17
CA GLU A 7 -15.27 -11.94 14.03
C GLU A 7 -14.82 -12.92 12.93
N LEU A 8 -13.51 -13.12 12.74
CA LEU A 8 -12.96 -14.12 11.81
C LEU A 8 -13.26 -15.57 12.22
N SER A 9 -13.62 -15.83 13.50
CA SER A 9 -13.95 -17.18 13.96
C SER A 9 -15.27 -17.76 13.40
N ASN A 10 -16.13 -16.95 12.81
CA ASN A 10 -17.42 -17.34 12.23
C ASN A 10 -17.45 -17.33 10.69
N LEU A 11 -16.29 -17.09 10.04
CA LEU A 11 -16.20 -17.01 8.59
C LEU A 11 -15.78 -18.35 7.99
N ASP A 12 -16.15 -18.55 6.73
CA ASP A 12 -15.76 -19.68 5.89
C ASP A 12 -14.29 -20.06 6.16
N MET A 13 -14.09 -21.26 6.72
CA MET A 13 -12.76 -21.78 7.12
C MET A 13 -11.76 -21.87 5.96
N SER A 14 -12.22 -21.69 4.71
CA SER A 14 -11.37 -21.64 3.50
C SER A 14 -10.80 -20.25 3.22
N TYR A 15 -11.40 -19.17 3.76
CA TYR A 15 -10.94 -17.80 3.50
C TYR A 15 -9.69 -17.47 4.32
N ARG A 16 -8.62 -17.15 3.62
CA ARG A 16 -7.38 -16.63 4.21
C ARG A 16 -7.13 -15.21 3.73
N ARG A 17 -7.22 -14.24 4.64
CA ARG A 17 -6.87 -12.84 4.32
C ARG A 17 -5.43 -12.73 3.85
N VAL A 18 -4.49 -13.33 4.58
CA VAL A 18 -3.05 -13.30 4.26
C VAL A 18 -2.73 -14.46 3.33
N LEU A 19 -2.15 -14.17 2.17
CA LEU A 19 -1.78 -15.17 1.18
C LEU A 19 -0.52 -15.93 1.66
N PRO A 20 -0.54 -17.27 1.66
CA PRO A 20 0.54 -18.09 2.19
C PRO A 20 1.70 -18.26 1.20
N LEU A 21 2.24 -17.16 0.71
CA LEU A 21 3.35 -17.16 -0.26
C LEU A 21 4.69 -17.38 0.43
N GLU A 22 5.57 -18.15 -0.20
CA GLU A 22 6.94 -18.39 0.28
C GLU A 22 7.79 -17.12 0.15
N ASN A 23 7.66 -16.42 -0.99
CA ASN A 23 8.46 -15.25 -1.35
C ASN A 23 7.63 -13.95 -1.42
N GLY A 24 6.41 -13.96 -0.91
CA GLY A 24 5.59 -12.77 -0.75
C GLY A 24 5.82 -12.09 0.59
N SER A 25 5.73 -10.78 0.63
CA SER A 25 5.76 -9.98 1.86
C SER A 25 4.53 -9.11 1.95
N ASN A 26 3.89 -9.06 3.12
CA ASN A 26 2.76 -8.19 3.41
C ASN A 26 1.57 -8.35 2.43
N PHE A 27 1.45 -9.52 1.78
CA PHE A 27 0.45 -9.77 0.73
C PHE A 27 -0.85 -10.28 1.34
N ARG A 28 -1.93 -9.52 1.16
CA ARG A 28 -3.25 -9.85 1.70
C ARG A 28 -4.39 -9.25 0.90
N ASP A 29 -5.57 -9.85 1.09
CA ASP A 29 -6.86 -9.27 0.70
C ASP A 29 -7.18 -8.08 1.64
N ALA A 30 -7.50 -6.93 1.07
CA ALA A 30 -7.94 -5.74 1.78
C ALA A 30 -9.47 -5.66 1.95
N GLY A 31 -10.20 -6.69 1.51
CA GLY A 31 -11.63 -6.83 1.66
C GLY A 31 -12.08 -7.37 3.03
N ASP A 32 -13.35 -7.71 3.13
CA ASP A 32 -14.01 -8.31 4.31
C ASP A 32 -14.00 -7.47 5.60
N TYR A 33 -13.83 -6.17 5.50
CA TYR A 33 -14.03 -5.28 6.64
C TYR A 33 -15.51 -4.87 6.74
N PRO A 34 -16.10 -4.89 7.95
CA PRO A 34 -17.46 -4.36 8.15
C PRO A 34 -17.46 -2.84 7.96
N THR A 35 -18.55 -2.33 7.41
CA THR A 35 -18.81 -0.91 7.23
C THR A 35 -19.77 -0.38 8.29
N ILE A 36 -19.76 0.92 8.53
CA ILE A 36 -20.61 1.56 9.55
C ILE A 36 -22.11 1.48 9.22
N ASP A 37 -22.47 1.21 7.97
CA ASP A 37 -23.86 1.02 7.50
C ASP A 37 -24.30 -0.46 7.49
N GLY A 38 -23.50 -1.36 8.07
CA GLY A 38 -23.82 -2.77 8.26
C GLY A 38 -23.52 -3.67 7.07
N LYS A 39 -22.85 -3.16 6.05
CA LYS A 39 -22.33 -3.92 4.91
C LYS A 39 -20.92 -4.46 5.19
N ARG A 40 -20.34 -5.11 4.19
CA ARG A 40 -18.94 -5.55 4.21
C ARG A 40 -18.26 -5.21 2.89
N VAL A 41 -16.96 -4.89 2.96
CA VAL A 41 -16.12 -4.72 1.77
C VAL A 41 -15.97 -6.07 1.06
N ILE A 42 -16.10 -6.08 -0.25
CA ILE A 42 -16.01 -7.30 -1.07
C ILE A 42 -14.68 -8.03 -0.86
N ARG A 43 -14.71 -9.37 -0.87
CA ARG A 43 -13.51 -10.24 -0.80
C ARG A 43 -12.98 -10.59 -2.17
N GLY A 44 -11.68 -10.89 -2.25
CA GLY A 44 -11.06 -11.48 -3.43
C GLY A 44 -10.91 -10.55 -4.61
N GLU A 45 -11.12 -9.25 -4.43
CA GLU A 45 -10.99 -8.27 -5.51
C GLU A 45 -9.97 -7.16 -5.22
N LEU A 46 -9.73 -6.86 -3.95
CA LEU A 46 -8.89 -5.76 -3.50
C LEU A 46 -7.70 -6.32 -2.71
N PHE A 47 -6.52 -6.32 -3.28
CA PHE A 47 -5.32 -6.86 -2.64
C PHE A 47 -4.28 -5.78 -2.41
N ARG A 48 -3.46 -5.97 -1.38
CA ARG A 48 -2.30 -5.13 -1.09
C ARG A 48 -1.08 -5.98 -0.80
N SER A 49 0.12 -5.47 -1.17
CA SER A 49 1.37 -6.22 -1.07
C SER A 49 2.57 -5.30 -0.89
N ALA A 50 3.72 -5.87 -0.48
CA ALA A 50 5.03 -5.32 -0.78
C ALA A 50 5.40 -5.57 -2.25
N ALA A 51 6.59 -5.11 -2.70
CA ALA A 51 7.12 -5.42 -4.01
C ALA A 51 7.20 -6.93 -4.23
N MET A 52 6.89 -7.36 -5.44
CA MET A 52 6.73 -8.77 -5.80
C MET A 52 7.93 -9.32 -6.57
N TYR A 53 9.06 -8.61 -6.56
CA TYR A 53 10.25 -8.98 -7.33
C TYR A 53 10.84 -10.34 -6.91
N ALA A 54 10.65 -10.77 -5.65
CA ALA A 54 11.12 -12.05 -5.13
C ALA A 54 10.17 -13.23 -5.44
N ILE A 55 8.98 -12.96 -6.00
CA ILE A 55 8.03 -14.00 -6.40
C ILE A 55 8.49 -14.62 -7.71
N GLU A 56 9.25 -15.72 -7.62
CA GLU A 56 9.81 -16.45 -8.75
C GLU A 56 9.60 -17.97 -8.64
N SER A 57 9.18 -18.48 -7.47
CA SER A 57 8.89 -19.91 -7.28
C SER A 57 7.63 -20.31 -8.04
N GLU A 58 7.65 -21.51 -8.64
CA GLU A 58 6.50 -22.08 -9.34
C GLU A 58 5.30 -22.20 -8.40
N SER A 59 5.51 -22.59 -7.14
CA SER A 59 4.46 -22.71 -6.12
C SER A 59 3.75 -21.40 -5.83
N ASP A 60 4.49 -20.29 -5.70
CA ASP A 60 3.89 -18.97 -5.46
C ASP A 60 3.12 -18.48 -6.71
N ILE A 61 3.69 -18.68 -7.90
CA ILE A 61 3.09 -18.27 -9.18
C ILE A 61 1.79 -19.04 -9.41
N ASP A 62 1.81 -20.38 -9.31
CA ASP A 62 0.62 -21.22 -9.46
C ASP A 62 -0.48 -20.85 -8.46
N TYR A 63 -0.10 -20.51 -7.23
CA TYR A 63 -1.07 -20.05 -6.23
C TYR A 63 -1.70 -18.72 -6.63
N LEU A 64 -0.92 -17.75 -7.11
CA LEU A 64 -1.41 -16.43 -7.51
C LEU A 64 -2.25 -16.47 -8.79
N GLU A 65 -1.97 -17.37 -9.73
CA GLU A 65 -2.75 -17.54 -10.97
C GLU A 65 -4.22 -17.92 -10.71
N ASN A 66 -4.52 -18.58 -9.57
CA ASN A 66 -5.90 -18.89 -9.19
C ASN A 66 -6.77 -17.65 -8.95
N PHE A 67 -6.18 -16.52 -8.59
CA PHE A 67 -6.91 -15.26 -8.37
C PHE A 67 -7.26 -14.53 -9.68
N LYS A 68 -6.57 -14.83 -10.78
CA LYS A 68 -6.77 -14.19 -12.09
C LYS A 68 -6.71 -12.67 -12.01
N PHE A 69 -5.64 -12.17 -11.37
CA PHE A 69 -5.43 -10.73 -11.23
C PHE A 69 -5.50 -10.03 -12.59
N LYS A 70 -6.29 -8.96 -12.66
CA LYS A 70 -6.41 -8.14 -13.88
C LYS A 70 -5.45 -6.97 -13.89
N THR A 71 -5.15 -6.41 -12.71
CA THR A 71 -4.36 -5.17 -12.63
C THR A 71 -3.39 -5.21 -11.45
N VAL A 72 -2.23 -4.66 -11.68
CA VAL A 72 -1.26 -4.30 -10.63
C VAL A 72 -1.01 -2.80 -10.71
N VAL A 73 -1.26 -2.11 -9.60
CA VAL A 73 -0.96 -0.68 -9.43
C VAL A 73 0.30 -0.55 -8.59
N ASP A 74 1.40 -0.22 -9.26
CA ASP A 74 2.70 -0.04 -8.63
C ASP A 74 2.94 1.43 -8.24
N LEU A 75 3.04 1.69 -6.95
CA LEU A 75 3.21 3.02 -6.37
C LEU A 75 4.68 3.45 -6.27
N ARG A 76 5.60 2.63 -6.75
CA ARG A 76 7.04 2.85 -6.60
C ARG A 76 7.57 3.87 -7.60
N SER A 77 8.64 4.55 -7.19
CA SER A 77 9.45 5.42 -8.06
C SER A 77 10.18 4.62 -9.15
N ASN A 78 10.72 5.34 -10.12
CA ASN A 78 11.50 4.74 -11.21
C ASN A 78 12.70 3.98 -10.66
N GLU A 79 13.40 4.55 -9.67
CA GLU A 79 14.59 3.94 -9.05
C GLU A 79 14.26 2.67 -8.27
N GLU A 80 13.09 2.60 -7.63
CA GLU A 80 12.61 1.40 -6.94
C GLU A 80 12.28 0.29 -7.93
N ARG A 81 11.55 0.61 -9.01
CA ARG A 81 11.19 -0.36 -10.06
C ARG A 81 12.40 -0.88 -10.84
N GLU A 82 13.37 -0.01 -11.11
CA GLU A 82 14.65 -0.39 -11.73
C GLU A 82 15.44 -1.36 -10.85
N LEU A 83 15.48 -1.09 -9.54
CA LEU A 83 16.23 -1.89 -8.58
C LEU A 83 15.59 -3.26 -8.34
N GLN A 84 14.26 -3.30 -8.27
CA GLN A 84 13.46 -4.47 -7.90
C GLN A 84 12.27 -4.67 -8.85
N PRO A 85 12.48 -5.03 -10.13
CA PRO A 85 11.38 -5.23 -11.07
C PRO A 85 10.48 -6.42 -10.66
N ASP A 86 9.17 -6.26 -10.72
CA ASP A 86 8.21 -7.33 -10.44
C ASP A 86 8.14 -8.31 -11.61
N ARG A 87 9.09 -9.24 -11.66
CA ARG A 87 9.33 -10.13 -12.80
C ARG A 87 8.15 -11.00 -13.16
N TRP A 88 7.43 -11.51 -12.15
CA TRP A 88 6.22 -12.29 -12.38
C TRP A 88 5.19 -11.49 -13.17
N VAL A 89 4.83 -10.29 -12.70
CA VAL A 89 3.86 -9.40 -13.35
C VAL A 89 4.31 -8.99 -14.75
N LEU A 90 5.60 -8.70 -14.93
CA LEU A 90 6.14 -8.29 -16.24
C LEU A 90 6.14 -9.42 -17.27
N LYS A 91 6.16 -10.68 -16.82
CA LYS A 91 6.08 -11.87 -17.71
C LYS A 91 4.63 -12.16 -18.11
N ASP A 92 3.67 -11.97 -17.23
CA ASP A 92 2.26 -12.23 -17.51
C ASP A 92 1.60 -11.05 -18.25
N LYS A 93 1.45 -11.19 -19.54
CA LYS A 93 0.85 -10.16 -20.41
C LYS A 93 -0.67 -10.00 -20.24
N SER A 94 -1.32 -10.86 -19.49
CA SER A 94 -2.74 -10.73 -19.16
C SER A 94 -2.99 -9.71 -18.05
N ILE A 95 -1.97 -9.42 -17.23
CA ILE A 95 -2.04 -8.45 -16.14
C ILE A 95 -1.75 -7.04 -16.68
N ASN A 96 -2.67 -6.11 -16.46
CA ASN A 96 -2.47 -4.69 -16.73
C ASN A 96 -1.58 -4.09 -15.64
N TYR A 97 -0.29 -3.87 -15.95
CA TYR A 97 0.67 -3.27 -15.03
C TYR A 97 0.72 -1.76 -15.21
N ILE A 98 0.24 -1.01 -14.23
CA ILE A 98 0.12 0.44 -14.29
C ILE A 98 0.91 1.12 -13.16
N PHE A 99 1.54 2.25 -13.50
CA PHE A 99 2.35 3.03 -12.57
C PHE A 99 2.42 4.49 -13.04
N HIS A 100 2.88 5.36 -12.15
CA HIS A 100 3.23 6.74 -12.47
C HIS A 100 4.74 6.92 -12.39
N ASP A 101 5.34 7.55 -13.41
CA ASP A 101 6.78 7.85 -13.43
C ASP A 101 7.10 9.03 -12.51
N TYR A 102 7.95 8.79 -11.54
CA TYR A 102 8.51 9.84 -10.67
C TYR A 102 9.82 9.38 -10.03
N SER A 103 10.64 10.35 -9.59
CA SER A 103 11.86 10.06 -8.83
C SER A 103 11.57 10.03 -7.33
N ILE A 104 12.20 9.10 -6.62
CA ILE A 104 12.14 9.05 -5.15
C ILE A 104 12.62 10.36 -4.53
N MET A 105 13.55 11.06 -5.17
CA MET A 105 14.06 12.34 -4.69
C MET A 105 12.99 13.44 -4.69
N ASN A 106 12.05 13.41 -5.63
CA ASN A 106 10.92 14.36 -5.64
C ASN A 106 9.99 14.13 -4.44
N LEU A 107 9.75 12.87 -4.10
CA LEU A 107 8.93 12.52 -2.94
C LEU A 107 9.59 12.96 -1.63
N MET A 108 10.92 12.81 -1.55
CA MET A 108 11.69 13.18 -0.37
C MET A 108 11.79 14.71 -0.20
N SER A 109 11.99 15.46 -1.28
CA SER A 109 12.07 16.93 -1.23
C SER A 109 10.75 17.57 -0.80
N SER A 110 9.61 17.02 -1.23
CA SER A 110 8.29 17.50 -0.82
C SER A 110 8.03 17.31 0.69
N SER A 111 8.65 16.32 1.32
CA SER A 111 8.54 16.08 2.76
C SER A 111 9.53 16.90 3.61
N SER A 112 10.52 17.57 2.98
CA SER A 112 11.52 18.39 3.66
C SER A 112 11.19 19.89 3.69
N GLU A 113 10.11 20.33 3.06
CA GLU A 113 9.66 21.72 3.13
C GLU A 113 9.24 22.05 4.59
N GLY A 114 10.15 22.65 5.35
CA GLY A 114 9.96 23.04 6.76
C GLY A 114 10.96 22.42 7.74
N SER A 115 11.79 21.49 7.31
CA SER A 115 12.85 20.91 8.14
C SER A 115 14.17 21.69 7.97
N SER A 116 14.93 21.88 9.05
CA SER A 116 16.25 22.52 8.97
C SER A 116 17.20 21.64 8.17
N ALA A 117 18.06 22.28 7.37
CA ALA A 117 18.98 21.66 6.40
C ALA A 117 20.03 20.66 7.00
N ASN A 118 19.92 20.30 8.28
CA ASN A 118 20.88 19.44 8.99
C ASN A 118 20.34 18.04 9.34
N ASP A 119 19.05 17.71 9.07
CA ASP A 119 18.52 16.39 9.33
C ASP A 119 18.59 15.52 8.07
N GLU A 120 19.59 14.63 8.01
CA GLU A 120 19.72 13.63 6.93
C GLU A 120 18.66 12.53 6.97
N LYS A 121 17.77 12.52 7.99
CA LYS A 121 16.67 11.55 8.12
C LYS A 121 15.35 12.23 7.78
N VAL A 122 14.60 11.61 6.87
CA VAL A 122 13.22 12.01 6.58
C VAL A 122 12.41 11.93 7.87
N ASP A 123 11.80 13.04 8.26
CA ASP A 123 10.83 13.04 9.34
C ASP A 123 9.57 12.29 8.86
N THR A 124 9.33 11.14 9.47
CA THR A 124 8.18 10.28 9.14
C THR A 124 6.86 11.04 9.29
N GLY A 125 6.74 11.94 10.25
CA GLY A 125 5.55 12.78 10.45
C GLY A 125 5.29 13.69 9.25
N ASN A 126 6.30 14.39 8.77
CA ASN A 126 6.19 15.27 7.62
C ASN A 126 5.85 14.49 6.33
N TYR A 127 6.42 13.30 6.16
CA TYR A 127 6.12 12.43 5.01
C TYR A 127 4.63 12.07 4.95
N TYR A 128 4.03 11.62 6.07
CA TYR A 128 2.61 11.28 6.11
C TYR A 128 1.71 12.51 5.95
N GLN A 129 2.12 13.67 6.45
CA GLN A 129 1.35 14.91 6.35
C GLN A 129 1.13 15.36 4.91
N VAL A 130 2.06 15.05 3.99
CA VAL A 130 2.00 15.49 2.59
C VAL A 130 1.55 14.41 1.60
N MET A 131 1.34 13.15 2.03
CA MET A 131 1.00 12.03 1.16
C MET A 131 -0.22 12.31 0.28
N HIS A 132 -1.25 12.95 0.82
CA HIS A 132 -2.48 13.27 0.10
C HIS A 132 -2.26 14.27 -1.07
N LYS A 133 -1.17 15.02 -1.07
CA LYS A 133 -0.79 15.94 -2.17
C LYS A 133 0.20 15.28 -3.13
N THR A 134 1.16 14.55 -2.59
CA THR A 134 2.26 13.99 -3.38
C THR A 134 1.89 12.71 -4.13
N LEU A 135 0.87 11.98 -3.69
CA LEU A 135 0.44 10.71 -4.30
C LEU A 135 -0.83 10.84 -5.17
N VAL A 136 -1.25 12.07 -5.51
CA VAL A 136 -2.45 12.30 -6.35
C VAL A 136 -2.43 11.49 -7.66
N PRO A 137 -1.33 11.45 -8.45
CA PRO A 137 -1.32 10.66 -9.68
C PRO A 137 -1.52 9.15 -9.43
N GLN A 138 -0.90 8.60 -8.40
CA GLN A 138 -1.00 7.19 -8.04
C GLN A 138 -2.40 6.83 -7.53
N ILE A 139 -3.02 7.72 -6.74
CA ILE A 139 -4.41 7.55 -6.28
C ILE A 139 -5.36 7.53 -7.48
N LYS A 140 -5.17 8.43 -8.46
CA LYS A 140 -5.95 8.44 -9.70
C LYS A 140 -5.88 7.11 -10.42
N LEU A 141 -4.68 6.57 -10.65
CA LEU A 141 -4.50 5.27 -11.30
C LEU A 141 -5.27 4.15 -10.59
N TYR A 142 -5.23 4.12 -9.26
CA TYR A 142 -5.94 3.10 -8.49
C TYR A 142 -7.46 3.25 -8.59
N PHE A 143 -7.99 4.46 -8.41
CA PHE A 143 -9.43 4.70 -8.49
C PHE A 143 -9.97 4.53 -9.91
N ASP A 144 -9.20 4.88 -10.94
CA ASP A 144 -9.54 4.62 -12.33
C ASP A 144 -9.65 3.12 -12.62
N ALA A 145 -8.70 2.31 -12.10
CA ALA A 145 -8.77 0.85 -12.22
C ALA A 145 -10.04 0.29 -11.53
N LEU A 146 -10.40 0.81 -10.37
CA LEU A 146 -11.61 0.39 -9.64
C LEU A 146 -12.89 0.77 -10.39
N LEU A 147 -13.00 1.99 -10.89
CA LEU A 147 -14.17 2.47 -11.65
C LEU A 147 -14.39 1.69 -12.95
N ASN A 148 -13.30 1.26 -13.58
CA ASN A 148 -13.33 0.44 -14.80
C ASN A 148 -13.41 -1.07 -14.51
N GLU A 149 -13.68 -1.47 -13.26
CA GLU A 149 -13.81 -2.87 -12.82
C GLU A 149 -12.62 -3.77 -13.22
N GLN A 150 -11.42 -3.19 -13.21
CA GLN A 150 -10.18 -3.90 -13.52
C GLN A 150 -9.66 -4.66 -12.30
N VAL A 151 -10.52 -5.48 -11.73
CA VAL A 151 -10.32 -6.29 -10.51
C VAL A 151 -10.35 -7.78 -10.82
N PRO A 152 -9.69 -8.67 -10.07
CA PRO A 152 -8.92 -8.40 -8.85
C PRO A 152 -7.68 -7.53 -9.12
N VAL A 153 -7.43 -6.58 -8.20
CA VAL A 153 -6.33 -5.61 -8.31
C VAL A 153 -5.35 -5.76 -7.15
N ILE A 154 -4.06 -5.66 -7.44
CA ILE A 154 -3.00 -5.59 -6.44
C ILE A 154 -2.51 -4.15 -6.38
N LEU A 155 -2.56 -3.54 -5.19
CA LEU A 155 -1.96 -2.25 -4.89
C LEU A 155 -0.68 -2.48 -4.08
N HIS A 156 0.47 -1.98 -4.53
CA HIS A 156 1.71 -2.18 -3.80
C HIS A 156 2.70 -1.02 -3.90
N CYS A 157 3.64 -0.99 -2.97
CA CYS A 157 4.87 -0.20 -3.03
C CYS A 157 6.06 -1.11 -2.67
N SER A 158 7.17 -0.59 -2.16
CA SER A 158 8.32 -1.43 -1.80
C SER A 158 8.05 -2.34 -0.60
N ALA A 159 7.49 -1.81 0.50
CA ALA A 159 7.18 -2.57 1.71
C ALA A 159 5.67 -2.89 1.87
N GLY A 160 4.81 -2.36 0.99
CA GLY A 160 3.36 -2.49 1.13
C GLY A 160 2.78 -1.80 2.37
N GLN A 161 3.54 -0.88 2.96
CA GLN A 161 3.32 -0.31 4.28
C GLN A 161 2.76 1.11 4.19
N ASP A 162 3.58 2.10 3.77
CA ASP A 162 3.27 3.52 3.86
C ASP A 162 2.33 3.99 2.73
N ARG A 163 2.83 4.10 1.50
CA ARG A 163 2.04 4.52 0.32
C ARG A 163 0.83 3.61 0.09
N THR A 164 1.07 2.31 0.13
CA THR A 164 0.02 1.29 0.01
C THR A 164 -0.99 1.39 1.15
N GLY A 165 -0.51 1.54 2.39
CA GLY A 165 -1.36 1.70 3.57
C GLY A 165 -2.24 2.93 3.51
N PHE A 166 -1.68 4.05 3.07
CA PHE A 166 -2.42 5.30 2.92
C PHE A 166 -3.52 5.20 1.84
N ILE A 167 -3.19 4.72 0.63
CA ILE A 167 -4.19 4.62 -0.45
C ILE A 167 -5.27 3.57 -0.12
N SER A 168 -4.89 2.44 0.50
CA SER A 168 -5.88 1.46 1.01
C SER A 168 -6.80 2.08 2.06
N ALA A 169 -6.26 2.89 2.98
CA ALA A 169 -7.06 3.58 3.99
C ALA A 169 -8.05 4.59 3.38
N VAL A 170 -7.62 5.33 2.36
CA VAL A 170 -8.49 6.26 1.62
C VAL A 170 -9.68 5.50 1.00
N LEU A 171 -9.43 4.35 0.35
CA LEU A 171 -10.51 3.51 -0.19
C LEU A 171 -11.41 2.96 0.92
N LEU A 172 -10.85 2.33 1.95
CA LEU A 172 -11.64 1.75 3.04
C LEU A 172 -12.50 2.80 3.74
N LYS A 173 -11.96 4.01 3.94
CA LYS A 173 -12.72 5.15 4.51
C LYS A 173 -13.87 5.57 3.60
N LEU A 174 -13.64 5.64 2.27
CA LEU A 174 -14.69 5.91 1.29
C LEU A 174 -15.80 4.85 1.33
N LEU A 175 -15.45 3.58 1.48
CA LEU A 175 -16.39 2.46 1.57
C LEU A 175 -17.11 2.36 2.93
N GLY A 176 -16.79 3.23 3.90
CA GLY A 176 -17.48 3.29 5.18
C GLY A 176 -16.89 2.41 6.27
N VAL A 177 -15.67 1.91 6.13
CA VAL A 177 -14.96 1.20 7.21
C VAL A 177 -14.58 2.18 8.32
N SER A 178 -14.70 1.77 9.58
CA SER A 178 -14.34 2.61 10.73
C SER A 178 -12.83 2.87 10.79
N GLU A 179 -12.43 3.99 11.39
CA GLU A 179 -10.99 4.33 11.51
C GLU A 179 -10.22 3.30 12.34
N ASP A 180 -10.83 2.75 13.39
CA ASP A 180 -10.19 1.73 14.22
C ASP A 180 -9.79 0.50 13.39
N LEU A 181 -10.69 0.00 12.54
CA LEU A 181 -10.42 -1.13 11.65
C LEU A 181 -9.40 -0.78 10.55
N ILE A 182 -9.43 0.45 10.05
CA ILE A 182 -8.42 0.95 9.09
C ILE A 182 -7.03 0.96 9.75
N TYR A 183 -6.93 1.43 10.99
CA TYR A 183 -5.66 1.40 11.73
C TYR A 183 -5.22 -0.01 12.10
N GLU A 184 -6.15 -0.93 12.38
CA GLU A 184 -5.83 -2.34 12.59
C GLU A 184 -5.22 -2.95 11.31
N ASP A 185 -5.86 -2.79 10.13
CA ASP A 185 -5.30 -3.27 8.86
C ASP A 185 -3.92 -2.66 8.58
N TYR A 186 -3.77 -1.36 8.77
CA TYR A 186 -2.50 -0.68 8.58
C TYR A 186 -1.40 -1.25 9.46
N ASN A 187 -1.68 -1.46 10.74
CA ASN A 187 -0.73 -1.98 11.72
C ASN A 187 -0.33 -3.45 11.47
N LEU A 188 -1.20 -4.26 10.80
CA LEU A 188 -0.84 -5.62 10.38
C LEU A 188 0.45 -5.66 9.56
N SER A 189 0.78 -4.59 8.86
CA SER A 189 2.02 -4.53 8.07
C SER A 189 3.27 -4.68 8.92
N THR A 190 3.26 -4.34 10.22
CA THR A 190 4.39 -4.56 11.13
C THR A 190 4.71 -6.04 11.28
N ASP A 191 3.67 -6.89 11.37
CA ASP A 191 3.83 -8.32 11.60
C ASP A 191 3.92 -9.14 10.29
N LEU A 192 3.31 -8.63 9.21
CA LEU A 192 3.23 -9.33 7.93
C LEU A 192 4.40 -9.02 6.98
N ARG A 193 5.17 -7.97 7.26
CA ARG A 193 6.39 -7.66 6.50
C ARG A 193 7.47 -8.70 6.76
N ARG A 194 8.19 -9.02 5.70
CA ARG A 194 9.32 -9.95 5.70
C ARG A 194 10.56 -9.24 5.14
N PRO A 195 11.26 -8.42 5.95
CA PRO A 195 12.35 -7.56 5.48
C PRO A 195 13.47 -8.31 4.75
N SER A 196 13.74 -9.58 5.09
CA SER A 196 14.71 -10.43 4.40
C SER A 196 14.31 -10.71 2.95
N ILE A 197 13.00 -10.90 2.68
CA ILE A 197 12.48 -11.09 1.33
C ILE A 197 12.48 -9.75 0.58
N GLU A 198 12.05 -8.66 1.25
CA GLU A 198 12.03 -7.31 0.67
C GLU A 198 13.44 -6.81 0.30
N ALA A 199 14.46 -7.17 1.06
CA ALA A 199 15.85 -6.79 0.76
C ALA A 199 16.44 -7.64 -0.38
N GLY A 200 16.08 -8.93 -0.45
CA GLY A 200 16.63 -9.89 -1.41
C GLY A 200 18.15 -9.94 -1.43
N ASP A 201 18.70 -10.41 -2.54
CA ASP A 201 20.17 -10.54 -2.75
C ASP A 201 20.77 -9.26 -3.37
N ILE A 202 20.19 -8.09 -3.08
CA ILE A 202 20.64 -6.82 -3.67
C ILE A 202 21.90 -6.34 -2.96
N ASN A 203 22.98 -6.14 -3.72
CA ASN A 203 24.15 -5.43 -3.22
C ASN A 203 23.89 -3.92 -3.22
N TYR A 204 23.30 -3.42 -2.15
CA TYR A 204 22.97 -2.01 -2.00
C TYR A 204 24.18 -1.09 -2.07
N PHE A 205 25.37 -1.52 -1.62
CA PHE A 205 26.61 -0.71 -1.71
C PHE A 205 27.01 -0.43 -3.16
N GLU A 206 26.93 -1.44 -4.03
CA GLU A 206 27.23 -1.26 -5.44
C GLU A 206 26.12 -0.47 -6.16
N LYS A 207 24.86 -0.78 -5.87
CA LYS A 207 23.70 -0.13 -6.49
C LYS A 207 23.58 1.34 -6.10
N ALA A 208 23.98 1.73 -4.90
CA ALA A 208 23.92 3.10 -4.43
C ALA A 208 24.83 4.08 -5.21
N LYS A 209 25.77 3.55 -6.01
CA LYS A 209 26.62 4.38 -6.89
C LYS A 209 25.83 5.04 -8.02
N THR A 210 24.74 4.41 -8.45
CA THR A 210 23.95 4.85 -9.62
C THR A 210 22.45 4.96 -9.36
N ASN A 211 21.95 4.40 -8.25
CA ASN A 211 20.53 4.35 -7.93
C ASN A 211 20.24 5.10 -6.62
N ALA A 212 19.44 6.16 -6.70
CA ALA A 212 19.14 7.04 -5.57
C ALA A 212 18.34 6.30 -4.45
N PHE A 213 17.47 5.38 -4.81
CA PHE A 213 16.74 4.58 -3.82
C PHE A 213 17.67 3.63 -3.08
N ALA A 214 18.60 2.97 -3.77
CA ALA A 214 19.60 2.12 -3.11
C ALA A 214 20.46 2.93 -2.12
N LYS A 215 20.85 4.17 -2.49
CA LYS A 215 21.56 5.08 -1.60
C LYS A 215 20.73 5.45 -0.36
N LEU A 216 19.46 5.76 -0.56
CA LEU A 216 18.51 6.03 0.52
C LEU A 216 18.38 4.82 1.46
N MET A 217 18.23 3.62 0.91
CA MET A 217 18.09 2.40 1.71
C MET A 217 19.35 2.10 2.55
N LEU A 218 20.54 2.42 2.06
CA LEU A 218 21.76 2.33 2.87
C LEU A 218 21.73 3.27 4.08
N SER A 219 21.21 4.48 3.95
CA SER A 219 21.08 5.41 5.07
C SER A 219 20.10 4.91 6.15
N TYR A 220 19.15 4.04 5.77
CA TYR A 220 18.24 3.33 6.69
C TYR A 220 18.78 1.98 7.18
N GLY A 221 20.05 1.65 6.86
CA GLY A 221 20.70 0.43 7.31
C GLY A 221 20.43 -0.80 6.43
N ALA A 222 20.03 -0.61 5.17
CA ALA A 222 19.97 -1.73 4.22
C ALA A 222 21.33 -2.44 4.13
N GLY A 223 21.28 -3.79 3.99
CA GLY A 223 22.47 -4.64 4.07
C GLY A 223 22.77 -5.16 5.49
N THR A 224 22.03 -4.69 6.52
CA THR A 224 22.03 -5.32 7.84
C THR A 224 20.78 -6.21 8.00
N PRO A 225 20.88 -7.38 8.62
CA PRO A 225 19.74 -8.29 8.78
C PRO A 225 18.65 -7.63 9.65
N ALA A 226 17.57 -7.16 9.03
CA ALA A 226 16.37 -6.78 9.76
C ALA A 226 15.49 -8.02 9.95
N LYS A 227 15.13 -8.32 11.20
CA LYS A 227 14.32 -9.51 11.51
C LYS A 227 12.82 -9.24 11.43
N GLN A 228 12.39 -7.99 11.58
CA GLN A 228 10.98 -7.60 11.67
C GLN A 228 10.78 -6.20 11.10
N GLY A 229 9.56 -5.89 10.64
CA GLY A 229 9.17 -4.55 10.23
C GLY A 229 9.21 -3.55 11.39
N ASN A 230 9.49 -2.29 11.10
CA ASN A 230 9.42 -1.24 12.10
C ASN A 230 7.95 -0.99 12.49
N PRO A 231 7.67 -0.68 13.78
CA PRO A 231 6.33 -0.28 14.20
C PRO A 231 5.83 0.93 13.42
N LEU A 232 4.57 0.88 13.00
CA LEU A 232 3.89 1.93 12.23
C LEU A 232 3.22 2.97 13.11
N ARG A 233 3.84 3.28 14.23
CA ARG A 233 3.29 4.19 15.23
C ARG A 233 4.39 4.96 15.95
N THR A 234 4.02 6.09 16.49
CA THR A 234 4.86 6.91 17.36
C THR A 234 5.17 6.18 18.68
N SER A 235 6.09 6.70 19.46
CA SER A 235 6.45 6.14 20.78
C SER A 235 5.28 6.10 21.78
N ASP A 236 4.30 6.98 21.62
CA ASP A 236 3.06 7.04 22.40
C ASP A 236 1.91 6.22 21.77
N GLY A 237 2.21 5.44 20.73
CA GLY A 237 1.28 4.47 20.17
C GLY A 237 0.33 4.98 19.09
N VAL A 238 0.47 6.22 18.64
CA VAL A 238 -0.36 6.80 17.57
C VAL A 238 0.08 6.28 16.20
N PRO A 239 -0.81 5.68 15.39
CA PRO A 239 -0.46 5.26 14.03
C PRO A 239 -0.02 6.43 13.15
N PHE A 240 1.07 6.31 12.41
CA PHE A 240 1.51 7.36 11.48
C PHE A 240 0.45 7.69 10.42
N LEU A 241 -0.34 6.70 10.02
CA LEU A 241 -1.46 6.88 9.09
C LEU A 241 -2.47 7.94 9.57
N LYS A 242 -2.63 8.10 10.89
CA LYS A 242 -3.51 9.13 11.47
C LYS A 242 -3.13 10.53 10.99
N THR A 243 -1.83 10.84 10.95
CA THR A 243 -1.33 12.15 10.44
C THR A 243 -1.79 12.41 9.01
N ALA A 244 -1.77 11.39 8.13
CA ALA A 244 -2.21 11.55 6.74
C ALA A 244 -3.73 11.73 6.63
N LEU A 245 -4.53 11.01 7.43
CA LEU A 245 -5.98 11.14 7.42
C LEU A 245 -6.43 12.46 8.06
N ASP A 246 -5.76 12.91 9.11
CA ASP A 246 -6.00 14.22 9.73
C ASP A 246 -5.67 15.35 8.74
N ALA A 247 -4.57 15.28 7.99
CA ALA A 247 -4.21 16.25 6.95
C ALA A 247 -5.30 16.36 5.86
N ILE A 248 -5.88 15.23 5.42
CA ILE A 248 -7.04 15.26 4.51
C ILE A 248 -8.24 15.95 5.17
N LYS A 249 -8.50 15.66 6.44
CA LYS A 249 -9.62 16.24 7.17
C LYS A 249 -9.44 17.76 7.35
N ASP A 250 -8.24 18.21 7.66
CA ASP A 250 -7.92 19.62 7.86
C ASP A 250 -8.00 20.41 6.55
N ASP A 251 -7.45 19.87 5.44
CA ASP A 251 -7.39 20.56 4.15
C ASP A 251 -8.74 20.50 3.38
N TYR A 252 -9.49 19.39 3.51
CA TYR A 252 -10.69 19.13 2.67
C TYR A 252 -11.97 18.84 3.48
N GLY A 253 -11.86 18.61 4.78
CA GLY A 253 -12.98 18.28 5.66
C GLY A 253 -13.36 16.78 5.64
N SER A 254 -13.16 16.06 4.55
CA SER A 254 -13.42 14.62 4.45
C SER A 254 -12.68 13.96 3.30
N VAL A 255 -12.48 12.63 3.38
CA VAL A 255 -11.92 11.82 2.29
C VAL A 255 -12.77 11.91 1.02
N GLU A 256 -14.10 11.92 1.14
CA GLU A 256 -14.99 12.06 -0.02
C GLU A 256 -14.77 13.40 -0.73
N LYS A 257 -14.64 14.50 0.01
CA LYS A 257 -14.41 15.81 -0.59
C LYS A 257 -13.02 15.93 -1.20
N TYR A 258 -12.01 15.33 -0.55
CA TYR A 258 -10.66 15.20 -1.10
C TYR A 258 -10.68 14.46 -2.45
N LEU A 259 -11.32 13.29 -2.52
CA LEU A 259 -11.42 12.52 -3.76
C LEU A 259 -12.15 13.27 -4.88
N LYS A 260 -13.18 14.04 -4.55
CA LYS A 260 -13.86 14.90 -5.52
C LYS A 260 -12.97 16.04 -6.03
N THR A 261 -12.24 16.68 -5.13
CA THR A 261 -11.46 17.89 -5.44
C THR A 261 -10.17 17.56 -6.17
N GLU A 262 -9.36 16.61 -5.65
CA GLU A 262 -8.02 16.34 -6.13
C GLU A 262 -7.98 15.19 -7.15
N ILE A 263 -8.79 14.15 -6.91
CA ILE A 263 -8.82 12.99 -7.81
C ILE A 263 -9.80 13.22 -8.96
N GLY A 264 -10.81 14.05 -8.76
CA GLY A 264 -11.81 14.40 -9.78
C GLY A 264 -12.99 13.45 -9.82
N LEU A 265 -13.23 12.67 -8.76
CA LEU A 265 -14.37 11.75 -8.71
C LEU A 265 -15.69 12.53 -8.62
N SER A 266 -16.65 12.16 -9.45
CA SER A 266 -18.02 12.66 -9.34
C SER A 266 -18.77 11.99 -8.17
N SER A 267 -19.91 12.54 -7.78
CA SER A 267 -20.80 11.88 -6.82
C SER A 267 -21.32 10.52 -7.33
N LEU A 268 -21.46 10.38 -8.66
CA LEU A 268 -21.86 9.12 -9.28
C LEU A 268 -20.76 8.06 -9.16
N ASP A 269 -19.49 8.44 -9.41
CA ASP A 269 -18.35 7.53 -9.27
C ASP A 269 -18.24 7.01 -7.84
N ILE A 270 -18.41 7.87 -6.85
CA ILE A 270 -18.39 7.48 -5.44
C ILE A 270 -19.55 6.52 -5.11
N ALA A 271 -20.74 6.79 -5.62
CA ALA A 271 -21.88 5.90 -5.44
C ALA A 271 -21.64 4.52 -6.11
N GLN A 272 -21.07 4.52 -7.31
CA GLN A 272 -20.68 3.30 -8.04
C GLN A 272 -19.65 2.50 -7.24
N LEU A 273 -18.57 3.12 -6.75
CA LEU A 273 -17.55 2.45 -5.93
C LEU A 273 -18.15 1.80 -4.68
N ARG A 274 -18.99 2.52 -3.95
CA ARG A 274 -19.67 1.96 -2.76
C ARG A 274 -20.58 0.80 -3.14
N ALA A 275 -21.41 0.94 -4.18
CA ALA A 275 -22.33 -0.12 -4.62
C ALA A 275 -21.57 -1.35 -5.12
N ARG A 276 -20.42 -1.19 -5.79
CA ARG A 276 -19.65 -2.27 -6.40
C ARG A 276 -18.77 -3.02 -5.39
N TYR A 277 -18.20 -2.31 -4.41
CA TYR A 277 -17.22 -2.88 -3.50
C TYR A 277 -17.73 -3.11 -2.07
N THR A 278 -19.06 -2.99 -1.83
CA THR A 278 -19.70 -3.40 -0.56
C THR A 278 -20.97 -4.22 -0.83
N TYR A 279 -21.24 -5.19 0.02
CA TYR A 279 -22.40 -6.10 -0.05
C TYR A 279 -23.08 -6.29 1.31
#